data_e8ad35d8183177bf30c467fc9323099c
#
_entry.id   e8ad35d8183177bf30c467fc9323099c
#
_cell.length_a   1.000
_cell.length_b   1.000
_cell.length_c   1.000
_cell.angle_alpha   90.00
_cell.angle_beta   90.00
_cell.angle_gamma   90.00
#
_symmetry.space_group_name_H-M   'P 1'
#
loop_
_entity.id
_entity.type
_entity.pdbx_description
1 polymer ?
#
loop_
_entity_poly.entity_id
_entity_poly.type
_entity_poly.pdbx_seq_one_letter_code
_entity_poly.pdbx_strand_id
1 'polypeptide(L)'
;MNKDTEKILTTAYNKGLLKEYPEEKIHEITEDLLNTEFHDVLPGSSIQCGEDNGLKLLDHGLLEAERLKTRAVFALSSVKEVSRPGEYPIFVFNPHPYNLVDTVECEFMLQDQNWSDELYSKLTVFDEGGNEVKYQVIKEESNLN
;
A
#
# COMPACT_ATOMS: atom_id res chain seq x y z
N MET A 1 12.52 -7.29 5.61
CA MET A 1 11.33 -6.49 5.92
C MET A 1 11.34 -5.23 5.06
N ASN A 2 10.20 -4.82 4.55
CA ASN A 2 10.12 -3.59 3.77
C ASN A 2 10.30 -2.38 4.70
N LYS A 3 11.46 -1.71 4.62
CA LYS A 3 11.80 -0.53 5.43
C LYS A 3 10.72 0.57 5.36
N ASP A 4 9.94 0.60 4.28
CA ASP A 4 8.88 1.58 4.12
C ASP A 4 7.67 1.28 5.02
N THR A 5 7.37 0.00 5.27
CA THR A 5 6.34 -0.41 6.23
C THR A 5 6.66 0.10 7.64
N GLU A 6 7.90 -0.05 8.12
CA GLU A 6 8.30 0.47 9.43
C GLU A 6 8.21 2.00 9.51
N LYS A 7 8.64 2.72 8.47
CA LYS A 7 8.57 4.18 8.44
C LYS A 7 7.13 4.68 8.50
N ILE A 8 6.22 4.05 7.76
CA ILE A 8 4.80 4.39 7.75
C ILE A 8 4.17 4.09 9.12
N LEU A 9 4.46 2.91 9.70
CA LEU A 9 4.00 2.53 11.04
C LEU A 9 4.50 3.49 12.12
N THR A 10 5.79 3.79 12.11
CA THR A 10 6.41 4.73 13.06
C THR A 10 5.79 6.11 12.93
N THR A 11 5.54 6.57 11.71
CA THR A 11 4.88 7.85 11.47
C THR A 11 3.46 7.87 12.02
N ALA A 12 2.67 6.83 11.77
CA ALA A 12 1.30 6.72 12.27
C ALA A 12 1.27 6.62 13.80
N TYR A 13 2.17 5.85 14.39
CA TYR A 13 2.29 5.71 15.84
C TYR A 13 2.70 7.03 16.53
N ASN A 14 3.74 7.71 16.03
CA ASN A 14 4.20 8.98 16.58
C ASN A 14 3.16 10.12 16.48
N LYS A 15 2.24 10.01 15.51
CA LYS A 15 1.08 10.92 15.42
C LYS A 15 -0.08 10.52 16.33
N GLY A 16 0.04 9.47 17.12
CA GLY A 16 -1.02 8.99 18.02
C GLY A 16 -2.20 8.33 17.31
N LEU A 17 -2.04 7.93 16.04
CA LEU A 17 -3.08 7.31 15.22
C LEU A 17 -3.17 5.80 15.40
N LEU A 18 -2.15 5.19 15.98
CA LEU A 18 -2.14 3.79 16.39
C LEU A 18 -2.07 3.73 17.91
N LYS A 19 -2.88 2.87 18.52
CA LYS A 19 -2.92 2.69 19.98
C LYS A 19 -1.62 2.11 20.53
N GLU A 20 -0.99 1.24 19.76
CA GLU A 20 0.25 0.55 20.09
C GLU A 20 1.08 0.35 18.84
N TYR A 21 2.39 0.29 19.01
CA TYR A 21 3.31 -0.06 17.94
C TYR A 21 3.35 -1.60 17.83
N PRO A 22 3.19 -2.19 16.62
CA PRO A 22 3.04 -3.63 16.45
C PRO A 22 4.39 -4.36 16.47
N GLU A 23 5.16 -4.22 17.56
CA GLU A 23 6.53 -4.74 17.70
C GLU A 23 6.59 -6.27 17.54
N GLU A 24 5.66 -7.00 18.16
CA GLU A 24 5.60 -8.46 18.07
C GLU A 24 5.41 -8.93 16.63
N LYS A 25 4.53 -8.28 15.87
CA LYS A 25 4.29 -8.60 14.46
C LYS A 25 5.48 -8.29 13.57
N ILE A 26 6.18 -7.20 13.84
CA ILE A 26 7.41 -6.85 13.14
C ILE A 26 8.50 -7.89 13.44
N HIS A 27 8.55 -8.37 14.67
CA HIS A 27 9.48 -9.43 15.06
C HIS A 27 9.18 -10.75 14.33
N GLU A 28 7.92 -11.21 14.32
CA GLU A 28 7.48 -12.39 13.56
C GLU A 28 7.87 -12.29 12.07
N ILE A 29 7.59 -11.17 11.42
CA ILE A 29 7.96 -10.94 10.01
C ILE A 29 9.48 -11.01 9.82
N THR A 30 10.24 -10.50 10.78
CA THR A 30 11.70 -10.53 10.73
C THR A 30 12.22 -11.94 10.91
N GLU A 31 11.63 -12.74 11.80
CA GLU A 31 11.98 -14.15 11.98
C GLU A 31 11.68 -14.98 10.72
N ASP A 32 10.53 -14.76 10.08
CA ASP A 32 10.20 -15.42 8.81
C ASP A 32 11.26 -15.14 7.74
N LEU A 33 11.66 -13.87 7.60
CA LEU A 33 12.70 -13.47 6.65
C LEU A 33 14.04 -14.13 6.99
N LEU A 34 14.49 -14.06 8.26
CA LEU A 34 15.76 -14.65 8.70
C LEU A 34 15.79 -16.15 8.51
N ASN A 35 14.66 -16.85 8.69
CA ASN A 35 14.57 -18.28 8.41
C ASN A 35 14.76 -18.59 6.92
N THR A 36 14.30 -17.71 6.02
CA THR A 36 14.52 -17.88 4.58
C THR A 36 15.95 -17.56 4.13
N GLU A 37 16.67 -16.73 4.90
CA GLU A 37 18.08 -16.41 4.67
C GLU A 37 19.06 -17.48 5.18
N PHE A 38 18.55 -18.60 5.73
CA PHE A 38 19.36 -19.72 6.17
C PHE A 38 20.22 -20.27 5.02
N HIS A 39 21.47 -20.61 5.33
CA HIS A 39 22.51 -20.90 4.33
C HIS A 39 22.21 -22.05 3.36
N ASP A 40 21.26 -22.93 3.66
CA ASP A 40 20.80 -23.99 2.77
C ASP A 40 19.53 -23.61 1.98
N VAL A 41 18.72 -22.69 2.48
CA VAL A 41 17.47 -22.25 1.83
C VAL A 41 17.76 -21.18 0.79
N LEU A 42 18.44 -20.10 1.15
CA LEU A 42 18.74 -18.98 0.27
C LEU A 42 19.48 -19.37 -1.02
N PRO A 43 20.54 -20.20 -0.99
CA PRO A 43 21.27 -20.63 -2.19
C PRO A 43 20.60 -21.78 -2.95
N GLY A 44 19.46 -22.31 -2.47
CA GLY A 44 18.75 -23.42 -3.12
C GLY A 44 19.44 -24.76 -2.98
N SER A 45 20.27 -24.96 -1.95
CA SER A 45 20.93 -26.25 -1.65
C SER A 45 20.13 -27.11 -0.68
N SER A 46 18.98 -26.63 -0.22
CA SER A 46 18.07 -27.35 0.65
C SER A 46 17.35 -28.49 -0.06
N ILE A 47 16.80 -29.41 0.73
CA ILE A 47 15.82 -30.37 0.19
C ILE A 47 14.51 -29.66 -0.12
N GLN A 48 13.72 -30.20 -1.07
CA GLN A 48 12.53 -29.56 -1.56
C GLN A 48 11.54 -29.13 -0.45
N CYS A 49 11.34 -29.97 0.56
CA CYS A 49 10.44 -29.59 1.67
C CYS A 49 10.96 -28.40 2.49
N GLY A 50 12.27 -28.19 2.56
CA GLY A 50 12.88 -27.02 3.20
C GLY A 50 12.67 -25.76 2.38
N GLU A 51 12.83 -25.84 1.06
CA GLU A 51 12.55 -24.76 0.12
C GLU A 51 11.06 -24.36 0.12
N ASP A 52 10.17 -25.35 0.02
CA ASP A 52 8.71 -25.14 0.07
C ASP A 52 8.29 -24.46 1.40
N ASN A 53 8.92 -24.81 2.51
CA ASN A 53 8.67 -24.18 3.80
C ASN A 53 9.21 -22.74 3.84
N GLY A 54 10.41 -22.50 3.31
CA GLY A 54 11.00 -21.17 3.20
C GLY A 54 10.11 -20.23 2.39
N LEU A 55 9.57 -20.68 1.24
CA LEU A 55 8.64 -19.89 0.43
C LEU A 55 7.34 -19.53 1.20
N LYS A 56 6.79 -20.48 1.98
CA LYS A 56 5.60 -20.20 2.80
C LYS A 56 5.87 -19.17 3.90
N LEU A 57 7.02 -19.22 4.54
CA LEU A 57 7.42 -18.23 5.54
C LEU A 57 7.58 -16.85 4.90
N LEU A 58 8.20 -16.78 3.72
CA LEU A 58 8.35 -15.54 2.99
C LEU A 58 7.00 -14.94 2.59
N ASP A 59 6.08 -15.75 2.06
CA ASP A 59 4.73 -15.32 1.72
C ASP A 59 3.97 -14.83 2.95
N HIS A 60 4.09 -15.52 4.09
CA HIS A 60 3.48 -15.10 5.35
C HIS A 60 4.03 -13.75 5.81
N GLY A 61 5.35 -13.59 5.84
CA GLY A 61 6.00 -12.34 6.24
C GLY A 61 5.63 -11.17 5.33
N LEU A 62 5.56 -11.39 4.01
CA LEU A 62 5.10 -10.37 3.05
C LEU A 62 3.66 -9.97 3.28
N LEU A 63 2.75 -10.94 3.46
CA LEU A 63 1.33 -10.68 3.70
C LEU A 63 1.11 -9.87 4.99
N GLU A 64 1.78 -10.25 6.08
CA GLU A 64 1.67 -9.52 7.34
C GLU A 64 2.26 -8.10 7.24
N ALA A 65 3.37 -7.92 6.53
CA ALA A 65 3.95 -6.60 6.28
C ALA A 65 2.97 -5.69 5.49
N GLU A 66 2.32 -6.22 4.46
CA GLU A 66 1.32 -5.48 3.68
C GLU A 66 0.06 -5.14 4.52
N ARG A 67 -0.39 -6.04 5.40
CA ARG A 67 -1.49 -5.76 6.33
C ARG A 67 -1.15 -4.62 7.28
N LEU A 68 0.04 -4.63 7.87
CA LEU A 68 0.51 -3.57 8.75
C LEU A 68 0.63 -2.24 8.03
N LYS A 69 1.21 -2.23 6.83
CA LYS A 69 1.34 -1.06 5.98
C LYS A 69 -0.03 -0.47 5.64
N THR A 70 -0.96 -1.30 5.17
CA THR A 70 -2.33 -0.90 4.84
C THR A 70 -3.02 -0.26 6.06
N ARG A 71 -2.95 -0.90 7.24
CA ARG A 71 -3.50 -0.35 8.49
C ARG A 71 -2.92 1.03 8.82
N ALA A 72 -1.62 1.21 8.67
CA ALA A 72 -0.96 2.48 8.95
C ALA A 72 -1.33 3.57 7.94
N VAL A 73 -1.44 3.24 6.65
CA VAL A 73 -1.88 4.17 5.60
C VAL A 73 -3.32 4.62 5.86
N PHE A 74 -4.23 3.69 6.19
CA PHE A 74 -5.61 4.04 6.56
C PHE A 74 -5.65 4.94 7.81
N ALA A 75 -4.85 4.67 8.82
CA ALA A 75 -4.77 5.53 9.99
C ALA A 75 -4.29 6.95 9.65
N LEU A 76 -3.28 7.06 8.79
CA LEU A 76 -2.77 8.36 8.32
C LEU A 76 -3.78 9.12 7.44
N SER A 77 -4.54 8.42 6.60
CA SER A 77 -5.57 9.04 5.75
C SER A 77 -6.80 9.49 6.55
N SER A 78 -7.10 8.83 7.68
CA SER A 78 -8.28 9.13 8.50
C SER A 78 -8.29 10.51 9.16
N VAL A 79 -7.15 11.20 9.22
CA VAL A 79 -7.04 12.57 9.76
C VAL A 79 -7.30 13.65 8.72
N LYS A 80 -7.55 13.29 7.49
CA LYS A 80 -7.89 14.23 6.42
C LYS A 80 -9.37 14.61 6.48
N GLU A 81 -9.69 15.77 5.92
CA GLU A 81 -11.08 16.24 5.82
C GLU A 81 -11.92 15.28 4.99
N VAL A 82 -13.20 15.21 5.34
CA VAL A 82 -14.16 14.43 4.57
C VAL A 82 -14.35 15.09 3.21
N SER A 83 -14.26 14.31 2.14
CA SER A 83 -14.48 14.79 0.79
C SER A 83 -15.92 15.26 0.57
N ARG A 84 -16.11 16.22 -0.32
CA ARG A 84 -17.44 16.64 -0.77
C ARG A 84 -18.03 15.60 -1.72
N PRO A 85 -19.35 15.58 -1.90
CA PRO A 85 -19.97 14.72 -2.92
C PRO A 85 -19.34 14.94 -4.31
N GLY A 86 -18.95 13.86 -4.97
CA GLY A 86 -18.26 13.90 -6.27
C GLY A 86 -16.75 14.13 -6.21
N GLU A 87 -16.17 14.29 -5.01
CA GLU A 87 -14.71 14.35 -4.81
C GLU A 87 -14.18 13.02 -4.30
N TYR A 88 -13.09 12.54 -4.90
CA TYR A 88 -12.43 11.27 -4.57
C TYR A 88 -11.01 11.57 -4.11
N PRO A 89 -10.75 11.67 -2.79
CA PRO A 89 -9.44 12.01 -2.28
C PRO A 89 -8.46 10.86 -2.50
N ILE A 90 -7.31 11.17 -3.10
CA ILE A 90 -6.19 10.25 -3.27
C ILE A 90 -5.11 10.65 -2.28
N PHE A 91 -4.75 9.71 -1.40
CA PHE A 91 -3.71 9.91 -0.40
C PHE A 91 -2.41 9.26 -0.87
N VAL A 92 -1.37 10.08 -1.04
CA VAL A 92 -0.04 9.62 -1.42
C VAL A 92 0.92 9.85 -0.27
N PHE A 93 1.62 8.81 0.14
CA PHE A 93 2.62 8.87 1.20
C PHE A 93 4.02 8.64 0.63
N ASN A 94 4.92 9.61 0.81
CA ASN A 94 6.32 9.46 0.47
C ASN A 94 7.12 9.01 1.73
N PRO A 95 7.61 7.76 1.79
CA PRO A 95 8.40 7.26 2.91
C PRO A 95 9.87 7.69 2.88
N HIS A 96 10.29 8.42 1.85
CA HIS A 96 11.67 8.84 1.68
C HIS A 96 11.95 10.20 2.35
N PRO A 97 13.18 10.47 2.79
CA PRO A 97 13.56 11.74 3.41
C PRO A 97 13.83 12.87 2.37
N TYR A 98 13.49 12.65 1.12
CA TYR A 98 13.66 13.57 0.00
C TYR A 98 12.41 13.63 -0.87
N ASN A 99 12.26 14.70 -1.62
CA ASN A 99 11.16 14.87 -2.56
C ASN A 99 11.33 13.91 -3.74
N LEU A 100 10.24 13.23 -4.08
CA LEU A 100 10.14 12.40 -5.28
C LEU A 100 9.24 13.07 -6.31
N VAL A 101 9.64 12.95 -7.57
CA VAL A 101 8.77 13.21 -8.72
C VAL A 101 8.58 11.88 -9.42
N ASP A 102 7.39 11.33 -9.30
CA ASP A 102 7.07 10.01 -9.83
C ASP A 102 5.61 9.96 -10.30
N THR A 103 5.27 8.90 -11.02
CA THR A 103 3.91 8.60 -11.42
C THR A 103 3.31 7.65 -10.40
N VAL A 104 2.14 8.00 -9.88
CA VAL A 104 1.41 7.18 -8.92
C VAL A 104 0.22 6.55 -9.62
N GLU A 105 0.13 5.23 -9.56
CA GLU A 105 -1.06 4.49 -9.97
C GLU A 105 -2.01 4.36 -8.78
N CYS A 106 -3.28 4.66 -9.01
CA CYS A 106 -4.31 4.52 -8.00
C CYS A 106 -5.59 3.94 -8.60
N GLU A 107 -6.29 3.16 -7.79
CA GLU A 107 -7.58 2.56 -8.13
C GLU A 107 -8.63 3.06 -7.13
N PHE A 108 -9.78 3.45 -7.64
CA PHE A 108 -10.91 3.88 -6.82
C PHE A 108 -12.23 3.65 -7.56
N MET A 109 -13.31 3.59 -6.79
CA MET A 109 -14.64 3.37 -7.33
C MET A 109 -15.40 4.69 -7.37
N LEU A 110 -15.97 5.02 -8.53
CA LEU A 110 -16.87 6.16 -8.68
C LEU A 110 -18.22 5.83 -8.03
N GLN A 111 -18.86 6.84 -7.43
CA GLN A 111 -20.19 6.70 -6.84
C GLN A 111 -21.24 6.39 -7.92
N ASP A 112 -21.12 7.06 -9.06
CA ASP A 112 -21.99 6.85 -10.20
C ASP A 112 -21.23 6.11 -11.30
N GLN A 113 -21.89 5.12 -11.89
CA GLN A 113 -21.34 4.38 -13.02
C GLN A 113 -21.38 5.25 -14.28
N ASN A 114 -20.45 4.98 -15.19
CA ASN A 114 -20.45 5.59 -16.50
C ASN A 114 -21.53 4.93 -17.40
N TRP A 115 -22.64 5.61 -17.57
CA TRP A 115 -23.75 5.19 -18.43
C TRP A 115 -23.70 5.81 -19.84
N SER A 116 -22.63 6.54 -20.13
CA SER A 116 -22.46 7.20 -21.42
C SER A 116 -21.86 6.26 -22.47
N ASP A 117 -21.94 6.65 -23.74
CA ASP A 117 -21.28 5.95 -24.84
C ASP A 117 -19.75 6.24 -24.86
N GLU A 118 -19.23 7.03 -23.92
CA GLU A 118 -17.80 7.33 -23.80
C GLU A 118 -17.07 6.17 -23.15
N LEU A 119 -15.88 5.84 -23.67
CA LEU A 119 -15.05 4.74 -23.19
C LEU A 119 -14.60 4.94 -21.73
N TYR A 120 -14.39 6.18 -21.30
CA TYR A 120 -13.92 6.54 -19.96
C TYR A 120 -14.69 7.68 -19.36
N SER A 121 -14.86 7.65 -18.04
CA SER A 121 -15.41 8.77 -17.27
C SER A 121 -14.49 9.98 -17.35
N LYS A 122 -15.10 11.18 -17.44
CA LYS A 122 -14.36 12.45 -17.42
C LYS A 122 -14.04 12.83 -15.98
N LEU A 123 -12.76 12.89 -15.69
CA LEU A 123 -12.23 13.26 -14.38
C LEU A 123 -11.40 14.54 -14.51
N THR A 124 -11.22 15.25 -13.40
CA THR A 124 -10.21 16.30 -13.26
C THR A 124 -9.47 16.04 -11.97
N VAL A 125 -8.13 16.00 -12.03
CA VAL A 125 -7.29 15.73 -10.87
C VAL A 125 -6.62 17.03 -10.45
N PHE A 126 -6.65 17.31 -9.15
CA PHE A 126 -6.04 18.50 -8.56
C PHE A 126 -5.03 18.10 -7.49
N ASP A 127 -3.94 18.85 -7.36
CA ASP A 127 -3.03 18.76 -6.24
C ASP A 127 -3.59 19.47 -4.97
N GLU A 128 -2.87 19.40 -3.86
CA GLU A 128 -3.25 20.08 -2.60
C GLU A 128 -3.32 21.61 -2.76
N GLY A 129 -2.64 22.18 -3.73
CA GLY A 129 -2.66 23.61 -4.05
C GLY A 129 -3.81 24.03 -4.96
N GLY A 130 -4.61 23.08 -5.44
CA GLY A 130 -5.71 23.33 -6.38
C GLY A 130 -5.25 23.46 -7.83
N ASN A 131 -4.02 23.08 -8.16
CA ASN A 131 -3.55 23.09 -9.54
C ASN A 131 -3.94 21.78 -10.22
N GLU A 132 -4.33 21.86 -11.49
CA GLU A 132 -4.69 20.69 -12.28
C GLU A 132 -3.47 19.82 -12.57
N VAL A 133 -3.61 18.52 -12.29
CA VAL A 133 -2.57 17.50 -12.51
C VAL A 133 -2.94 16.64 -13.71
N LYS A 134 -1.98 16.40 -14.57
CA LYS A 134 -2.17 15.50 -15.73
C LYS A 134 -2.29 14.06 -15.25
N TYR A 135 -3.22 13.34 -15.84
CA TYR A 135 -3.44 11.94 -15.56
C TYR A 135 -3.72 11.15 -16.84
N GLN A 136 -3.68 9.84 -16.74
CA GLN A 136 -4.07 8.91 -17.79
C GLN A 136 -4.95 7.82 -17.16
N VAL A 137 -6.08 7.53 -17.76
CA VAL A 137 -6.89 6.36 -17.39
C VAL A 137 -6.25 5.13 -18.02
N ILE A 138 -5.90 4.15 -17.18
CA ILE A 138 -5.34 2.87 -17.62
C ILE A 138 -6.47 1.91 -17.95
N LYS A 139 -7.49 1.86 -17.08
CA LYS A 139 -8.62 0.96 -17.20
C LYS A 139 -9.83 1.53 -16.47
N GLU A 140 -10.99 1.35 -17.04
CA GLU A 140 -12.28 1.57 -16.39
C GLU A 140 -13.11 0.31 -16.55
N GLU A 141 -13.67 -0.19 -15.45
CA GLU A 141 -14.60 -1.32 -15.47
C GLU A 141 -15.99 -0.85 -15.04
N SER A 142 -16.97 -1.12 -15.87
CA SER A 142 -18.38 -0.98 -15.51
C SER A 142 -18.87 -2.32 -14.94
N ASN A 143 -19.58 -2.30 -13.82
CA ASN A 143 -20.16 -3.49 -13.19
C ASN A 143 -21.35 -4.08 -14.00
N LEU A 144 -21.56 -3.67 -15.21
CA LEU A 144 -22.55 -4.20 -16.14
C LEU A 144 -21.87 -5.20 -17.09
N ASN A 145 -21.64 -6.40 -16.60
CA ASN A 145 -21.49 -7.60 -17.42
C ASN A 145 -22.59 -8.58 -17.05
#